data_e2c6296eb8ba48aca1801d3e4fb548b8
#
_entry.id   e2c6296eb8ba48aca1801d3e4fb548b8
#
_cell.length_a   1.000
_cell.length_b   1.000
_cell.length_c   1.000
_cell.angle_alpha   90.00
_cell.angle_beta   90.00
_cell.angle_gamma   90.00
#
_symmetry.space_group_name_H-M   'P 1'
#
loop_
_entity.id
_entity.type
_entity.pdbx_description
1 polymer ?
#
loop_
_entity_poly.entity_id
_entity_poly.type
_entity_poly.pdbx_seq_one_letter_code
_entity_poly.pdbx_strand_id
1 'polypeptide(L)'
;MGKYDFETVRDRHNTESIKWDCSEDILPRWIADRDYKVAPEIVSALEKRVLHPVYGYTEPHDNWYHAYRDFFERRHKIKLEKDWLLFSLGVVPTISSSVRKLTKEGDNVVLLTPVYNIFYNSVLNNHRIVKEVPLLLKDGNYSIDFPALEDALKDDKTTRRILCNPANPVGRIWTKEELSEIGRLCYENHVVVLSDEIHGEIVRPGRTYNPFFAVNEINKNISVNAISVTKPFNLAGIHTSAIIVPNEDLRKKVNRQINTDEVAEPNIFSCPAAIAALNEGEEWLDERREHVFYNRDYVSSFVEKNIAERKVVPGDATYLVWIDIRKITKDSGIFAKFLKQETGLWLQDGSVYGKGGEGFLRRNVATPLSLLKDGLKRLEKGTNAFKERALNTL
;
A
#
# COMPACT_ATOMS: atom_id res chain seq x y z
N MET A 1 2.36 -15.15 25.01
CA MET A 1 1.57 -15.27 23.78
C MET A 1 0.68 -14.03 23.70
N GLY A 2 0.59 -13.39 22.54
CA GLY A 2 -0.33 -12.26 22.34
C GLY A 2 -1.80 -12.70 22.50
N LYS A 3 -2.69 -11.74 22.59
CA LYS A 3 -4.15 -11.97 22.70
C LYS A 3 -4.76 -12.55 21.42
N TYR A 4 -4.14 -12.24 20.26
CA TYR A 4 -4.69 -12.60 18.94
C TYR A 4 -3.86 -13.67 18.23
N ASP A 5 -4.54 -14.50 17.43
CA ASP A 5 -3.94 -15.62 16.70
C ASP A 5 -3.53 -15.20 15.28
N PHE A 6 -2.22 -15.09 15.06
CA PHE A 6 -1.61 -14.83 13.75
C PHE A 6 -0.85 -16.06 13.18
N GLU A 7 -0.88 -17.19 13.88
CA GLU A 7 -0.08 -18.38 13.55
C GLU A 7 -0.90 -19.54 12.97
N THR A 8 -2.21 -19.58 13.23
CA THR A 8 -3.06 -20.64 12.66
C THR A 8 -3.21 -20.44 11.15
N VAL A 9 -2.77 -21.44 10.38
CA VAL A 9 -2.99 -21.49 8.94
C VAL A 9 -4.48 -21.68 8.67
N ARG A 10 -5.02 -20.82 7.82
CA ARG A 10 -6.42 -20.86 7.36
C ARG A 10 -6.46 -21.28 5.90
N ASP A 11 -7.23 -22.32 5.60
CA ASP A 11 -7.52 -22.64 4.22
C ASP A 11 -8.43 -21.57 3.61
N ARG A 12 -8.03 -21.06 2.45
CA ARG A 12 -8.75 -20.03 1.71
C ARG A 12 -9.02 -20.46 0.26
N HIS A 13 -8.79 -21.71 -0.07
CA HIS A 13 -9.20 -22.27 -1.37
C HIS A 13 -10.72 -22.35 -1.44
N ASN A 14 -11.27 -22.21 -2.63
CA ASN A 14 -12.73 -22.25 -2.87
C ASN A 14 -13.51 -21.18 -2.08
N THR A 15 -12.89 -20.01 -1.89
CA THR A 15 -13.50 -18.85 -1.25
C THR A 15 -13.52 -17.62 -2.16
N GLU A 16 -13.39 -17.83 -3.48
CA GLU A 16 -13.28 -16.75 -4.49
C GLU A 16 -12.12 -15.81 -4.20
N SER A 17 -11.08 -16.36 -3.56
CA SER A 17 -9.89 -15.61 -3.18
C SER A 17 -8.95 -15.44 -4.37
N ILE A 18 -8.79 -14.22 -4.86
CA ILE A 18 -7.82 -13.90 -5.93
C ILE A 18 -6.38 -14.35 -5.59
N LYS A 19 -6.08 -14.53 -4.30
CA LYS A 19 -4.79 -15.00 -3.83
C LYS A 19 -4.66 -16.51 -3.82
N TRP A 20 -5.68 -17.22 -3.30
CA TRP A 20 -5.61 -18.62 -2.94
C TRP A 20 -6.37 -19.58 -3.88
N ASP A 21 -7.27 -19.07 -4.72
CA ASP A 21 -7.93 -19.93 -5.72
C ASP A 21 -6.97 -20.19 -6.89
N CYS A 22 -5.92 -20.96 -6.59
CA CYS A 22 -4.87 -21.43 -7.47
C CYS A 22 -4.59 -22.90 -7.13
N SER A 23 -3.72 -23.59 -7.91
CA SER A 23 -3.35 -24.98 -7.64
C SER A 23 -2.76 -25.15 -6.24
N GLU A 24 -3.05 -26.28 -5.57
CA GLU A 24 -2.67 -26.56 -4.18
C GLU A 24 -1.15 -26.57 -3.94
N ASP A 25 -0.35 -26.87 -4.97
CA ASP A 25 1.12 -26.82 -4.93
C ASP A 25 1.67 -25.38 -4.91
N ILE A 26 0.86 -24.38 -5.24
CA ILE A 26 1.25 -22.97 -5.30
C ILE A 26 1.16 -22.33 -3.92
N LEU A 27 2.23 -21.67 -3.51
CA LEU A 27 2.29 -20.84 -2.33
C LEU A 27 2.28 -19.34 -2.74
N PRO A 28 1.11 -18.66 -2.74
CA PRO A 28 0.99 -17.31 -3.23
C PRO A 28 1.47 -16.29 -2.19
N ARG A 29 2.48 -15.48 -2.57
CA ARG A 29 3.06 -14.39 -1.76
C ARG A 29 3.20 -13.09 -2.55
N TRP A 30 2.46 -12.96 -3.63
CA TRP A 30 2.56 -11.85 -4.58
C TRP A 30 1.66 -10.66 -4.24
N ILE A 31 0.43 -10.89 -3.84
CA ILE A 31 -0.57 -9.84 -3.60
C ILE A 31 -0.57 -9.36 -2.15
N ALA A 32 -0.95 -8.09 -1.97
CA ALA A 32 -1.05 -7.44 -0.66
C ALA A 32 -2.38 -7.76 0.03
N ASP A 33 -2.58 -9.02 0.36
CA ASP A 33 -3.69 -9.61 1.11
C ASP A 33 -3.12 -10.54 2.20
N ARG A 34 -3.77 -10.69 3.34
CA ARG A 34 -3.23 -11.38 4.51
C ARG A 34 -3.97 -12.67 4.81
N ASP A 35 -3.30 -13.55 5.58
CA ASP A 35 -3.76 -14.90 5.85
C ASP A 35 -4.24 -15.11 7.30
N TYR A 36 -4.55 -14.02 8.03
CA TYR A 36 -5.10 -14.12 9.39
C TYR A 36 -6.55 -13.63 9.47
N LYS A 37 -7.25 -14.02 10.54
CA LYS A 37 -8.55 -13.45 10.87
C LYS A 37 -8.42 -11.94 11.13
N VAL A 38 -9.46 -11.21 10.82
CA VAL A 38 -9.63 -9.83 11.25
C VAL A 38 -9.87 -9.75 12.77
N ALA A 39 -9.81 -8.55 13.33
CA ALA A 39 -10.11 -8.34 14.73
C ALA A 39 -11.52 -8.83 15.10
N PRO A 40 -11.71 -9.52 16.24
CA PRO A 40 -13.01 -10.05 16.65
C PRO A 40 -14.10 -8.99 16.74
N GLU A 41 -13.74 -7.78 17.12
CA GLU A 41 -14.63 -6.62 17.24
C GLU A 41 -15.23 -6.25 15.89
N ILE A 42 -14.45 -6.36 14.81
CA ILE A 42 -14.92 -6.14 13.44
C ILE A 42 -15.90 -7.25 13.02
N VAL A 43 -15.58 -8.52 13.35
CA VAL A 43 -16.47 -9.65 13.06
C VAL A 43 -17.81 -9.43 13.74
N SER A 44 -17.80 -9.09 15.03
CA SER A 44 -19.03 -8.82 15.81
C SER A 44 -19.87 -7.70 15.21
N ALA A 45 -19.24 -6.60 14.76
CA ALA A 45 -19.94 -5.50 14.12
C ALA A 45 -20.60 -5.91 12.79
N LEU A 46 -19.91 -6.74 12.00
CA LEU A 46 -20.43 -7.28 10.75
C LEU A 46 -21.57 -8.29 10.97
N GLU A 47 -21.44 -9.20 11.93
CA GLU A 47 -22.48 -10.15 12.32
C GLU A 47 -23.76 -9.43 12.75
N LYS A 48 -23.63 -8.40 13.60
CA LYS A 48 -24.77 -7.56 14.00
C LYS A 48 -25.46 -6.92 12.79
N ARG A 49 -24.68 -6.51 11.78
CA ARG A 49 -25.26 -5.91 10.57
C ARG A 49 -25.94 -6.97 9.69
N VAL A 50 -25.38 -8.18 9.57
CA VAL A 50 -25.99 -9.30 8.86
C VAL A 50 -27.32 -9.71 9.48
N LEU A 51 -27.39 -9.77 10.81
CA LEU A 51 -28.60 -10.15 11.55
C LEU A 51 -29.75 -9.13 11.43
N HIS A 52 -29.51 -7.95 10.87
CA HIS A 52 -30.54 -7.00 10.47
C HIS A 52 -30.75 -7.10 8.94
N PRO A 53 -31.61 -7.97 8.45
CA PRO A 53 -31.68 -8.40 7.05
C PRO A 53 -32.44 -7.42 6.14
N VAL A 54 -32.26 -6.12 6.33
CA VAL A 54 -32.73 -5.06 5.44
C VAL A 54 -31.51 -4.32 4.90
N TYR A 55 -31.16 -4.57 3.65
CA TYR A 55 -29.92 -4.13 3.02
C TYR A 55 -30.19 -2.96 2.05
N GLY A 56 -30.62 -1.84 2.64
CA GLY A 56 -30.90 -0.60 1.91
C GLY A 56 -29.65 0.25 1.67
N TYR A 57 -29.86 1.41 1.03
CA TYR A 57 -28.81 2.39 0.84
C TYR A 57 -28.20 2.85 2.16
N THR A 58 -26.92 3.16 2.13
CA THR A 58 -26.12 3.51 3.32
C THR A 58 -25.36 4.79 3.06
N GLU A 59 -25.22 5.62 4.08
CA GLU A 59 -24.38 6.81 4.07
C GLU A 59 -23.54 6.89 5.35
N PRO A 60 -22.39 7.58 5.34
CA PRO A 60 -21.62 7.83 6.55
C PRO A 60 -22.39 8.78 7.47
N HIS A 61 -22.66 8.35 8.70
CA HIS A 61 -23.22 9.18 9.76
C HIS A 61 -22.14 9.71 10.72
N ASP A 62 -22.50 10.53 11.69
CA ASP A 62 -21.58 11.19 12.63
C ASP A 62 -20.59 10.23 13.31
N ASN A 63 -21.03 9.02 13.65
CA ASN A 63 -20.18 8.00 14.25
C ASN A 63 -19.01 7.57 13.36
N TRP A 64 -19.18 7.55 12.02
CA TRP A 64 -18.09 7.28 11.09
C TRP A 64 -17.06 8.40 11.10
N TYR A 65 -17.50 9.66 11.07
CA TYR A 65 -16.62 10.83 11.15
C TYR A 65 -15.88 10.90 12.49
N HIS A 66 -16.58 10.63 13.59
CA HIS A 66 -15.99 10.58 14.93
C HIS A 66 -14.91 9.48 15.00
N ALA A 67 -15.17 8.28 14.48
CA ALA A 67 -14.20 7.20 14.51
C ALA A 67 -12.85 7.58 13.86
N TYR A 68 -12.88 8.22 12.68
CA TYR A 68 -11.66 8.70 12.03
C TYR A 68 -10.98 9.84 12.81
N ARG A 69 -11.74 10.82 13.29
CA ARG A 69 -11.21 11.96 14.04
C ARG A 69 -10.54 11.52 15.32
N ASP A 70 -11.22 10.71 16.11
CA ASP A 70 -10.75 10.22 17.39
C ASP A 70 -9.52 9.29 17.23
N PHE A 71 -9.52 8.45 16.21
CA PHE A 71 -8.38 7.60 15.88
C PHE A 71 -7.13 8.43 15.53
N PHE A 72 -7.27 9.44 14.68
CA PHE A 72 -6.16 10.34 14.32
C PHE A 72 -5.65 11.13 15.52
N GLU A 73 -6.54 11.61 16.38
CA GLU A 73 -6.14 12.31 17.61
C GLU A 73 -5.42 11.38 18.59
N ARG A 74 -5.94 10.15 18.79
CA ARG A 74 -5.28 9.17 19.69
C ARG A 74 -3.92 8.74 19.18
N ARG A 75 -3.81 8.35 17.90
CA ARG A 75 -2.57 7.74 17.36
C ARG A 75 -1.56 8.73 16.83
N HIS A 76 -2.00 9.78 16.19
CA HIS A 76 -1.12 10.73 15.50
C HIS A 76 -1.05 12.10 16.17
N LYS A 77 -1.89 12.38 17.18
CA LYS A 77 -2.02 13.71 17.81
C LYS A 77 -2.44 14.79 16.81
N ILE A 78 -3.21 14.41 15.81
CA ILE A 78 -3.73 15.27 14.75
C ILE A 78 -5.24 15.40 14.91
N LYS A 79 -5.72 16.64 14.98
CA LYS A 79 -7.16 16.95 14.98
C LYS A 79 -7.65 17.11 13.55
N LEU A 80 -8.60 16.27 13.17
CA LEU A 80 -9.28 16.38 11.87
C LEU A 80 -10.58 17.15 12.04
N GLU A 81 -10.87 18.06 11.11
CA GLU A 81 -12.19 18.64 11.01
C GLU A 81 -13.14 17.68 10.26
N LYS A 82 -14.41 17.61 10.70
CA LYS A 82 -15.42 16.74 10.06
C LYS A 82 -15.52 17.01 8.56
N ASP A 83 -15.53 18.26 8.18
CA ASP A 83 -15.69 18.71 6.79
C ASP A 83 -14.54 18.31 5.87
N TRP A 84 -13.35 17.99 6.42
CA TRP A 84 -12.23 17.52 5.59
C TRP A 84 -12.41 16.10 5.08
N LEU A 85 -13.33 15.34 5.68
CA LEU A 85 -13.51 13.92 5.43
C LEU A 85 -14.58 13.66 4.37
N LEU A 86 -14.22 12.86 3.35
CA LEU A 86 -15.14 12.31 2.37
C LEU A 86 -15.02 10.78 2.40
N PHE A 87 -16.13 10.09 2.15
CA PHE A 87 -16.13 8.64 1.97
C PHE A 87 -15.79 8.29 0.52
N SER A 88 -15.11 7.16 0.30
CA SER A 88 -14.97 6.51 -1.00
C SER A 88 -14.86 4.99 -0.83
N LEU A 89 -15.26 4.24 -1.86
CA LEU A 89 -15.17 2.78 -1.90
C LEU A 89 -13.74 2.25 -1.84
N GLY A 90 -12.72 3.07 -2.06
CA GLY A 90 -11.32 2.63 -2.02
C GLY A 90 -10.34 3.71 -2.39
N VAL A 91 -9.08 3.51 -2.02
CA VAL A 91 -8.00 4.46 -2.32
C VAL A 91 -7.71 4.54 -3.83
N VAL A 92 -7.72 3.41 -4.54
CA VAL A 92 -7.51 3.40 -6.01
C VAL A 92 -8.63 4.14 -6.75
N PRO A 93 -9.93 3.90 -6.47
CA PRO A 93 -11.02 4.72 -7.00
C PRO A 93 -10.85 6.21 -6.70
N THR A 94 -10.47 6.58 -5.47
CA THR A 94 -10.19 7.97 -5.07
C THR A 94 -9.12 8.61 -5.95
N ILE A 95 -7.99 7.92 -6.15
CA ILE A 95 -6.87 8.43 -6.97
C ILE A 95 -7.30 8.57 -8.42
N SER A 96 -7.95 7.57 -9.00
CA SER A 96 -8.42 7.59 -10.38
C SER A 96 -9.42 8.74 -10.64
N SER A 97 -10.40 8.92 -9.75
CA SER A 97 -11.36 10.02 -9.81
C SER A 97 -10.68 11.38 -9.66
N SER A 98 -9.72 11.49 -8.73
CA SER A 98 -8.96 12.73 -8.52
C SER A 98 -8.07 13.08 -9.72
N VAL A 99 -7.41 12.09 -10.33
CA VAL A 99 -6.66 12.28 -11.57
C VAL A 99 -7.58 12.82 -12.65
N ARG A 100 -8.72 12.19 -12.87
CA ARG A 100 -9.70 12.61 -13.91
C ARG A 100 -10.20 14.04 -13.72
N LYS A 101 -10.53 14.42 -12.49
CA LYS A 101 -11.11 15.74 -12.15
C LYS A 101 -10.10 16.86 -12.16
N LEU A 102 -8.91 16.56 -11.66
CA LEU A 102 -7.93 17.61 -11.37
C LEU A 102 -6.89 17.79 -12.47
N THR A 103 -6.99 17.02 -13.57
CA THR A 103 -6.11 17.09 -14.75
C THR A 103 -6.93 17.13 -16.03
N LYS A 104 -6.25 17.43 -17.14
CA LYS A 104 -6.78 17.29 -18.51
C LYS A 104 -6.14 16.07 -19.19
N GLU A 105 -6.76 15.57 -20.25
CA GLU A 105 -6.14 14.55 -21.11
C GLU A 105 -4.82 15.08 -21.67
N GLY A 106 -3.80 14.23 -21.66
CA GLY A 106 -2.44 14.59 -22.06
C GLY A 106 -1.59 15.28 -20.97
N ASP A 107 -2.16 15.61 -19.80
CA ASP A 107 -1.37 16.11 -18.68
C ASP A 107 -0.44 15.04 -18.12
N ASN A 108 0.70 15.47 -17.58
CA ASN A 108 1.65 14.62 -16.89
C ASN A 108 1.25 14.42 -15.41
N VAL A 109 1.41 13.19 -14.94
CA VAL A 109 1.32 12.82 -13.52
C VAL A 109 2.65 12.22 -13.08
N VAL A 110 3.32 12.84 -12.12
CA VAL A 110 4.63 12.41 -11.64
C VAL A 110 4.51 11.26 -10.64
N LEU A 111 5.31 10.22 -10.84
CA LEU A 111 5.48 9.07 -9.94
C LEU A 111 6.95 8.93 -9.53
N LEU A 112 7.24 8.73 -8.23
CA LEU A 112 8.55 8.30 -7.75
C LEU A 112 8.63 6.77 -7.84
N THR A 113 9.47 6.26 -8.72
CA THR A 113 9.55 4.81 -8.99
C THR A 113 10.80 4.16 -8.36
N PRO A 114 10.76 2.86 -7.99
CA PRO A 114 9.64 1.93 -8.15
C PRO A 114 8.48 2.25 -7.21
N VAL A 115 7.25 2.14 -7.70
CA VAL A 115 6.02 2.47 -6.96
C VAL A 115 4.87 1.55 -7.31
N TYR A 116 3.82 1.53 -6.51
CA TYR A 116 2.64 0.68 -6.71
C TYR A 116 2.10 0.79 -8.14
N ASN A 117 2.12 -0.34 -8.83
CA ASN A 117 1.84 -0.44 -10.27
C ASN A 117 0.43 0.02 -10.68
N ILE A 118 -0.56 -0.05 -9.78
CA ILE A 118 -1.93 0.39 -10.09
C ILE A 118 -2.02 1.91 -10.29
N PHE A 119 -1.05 2.69 -9.83
CA PHE A 119 -1.02 4.12 -10.16
C PHE A 119 -0.87 4.37 -11.65
N TYR A 120 -0.13 3.53 -12.37
CA TYR A 120 -0.06 3.57 -13.84
C TYR A 120 -1.44 3.42 -14.45
N ASN A 121 -2.25 2.45 -13.99
CA ASN A 121 -3.61 2.28 -14.47
C ASN A 121 -4.48 3.52 -14.19
N SER A 122 -4.35 4.10 -12.98
CA SER A 122 -5.10 5.32 -12.61
C SER A 122 -4.75 6.53 -13.49
N VAL A 123 -3.54 6.57 -14.04
CA VAL A 123 -3.08 7.64 -14.95
C VAL A 123 -3.45 7.31 -16.39
N LEU A 124 -3.02 6.14 -16.90
CA LEU A 124 -3.13 5.77 -18.31
C LEU A 124 -4.59 5.52 -18.74
N ASN A 125 -5.40 4.86 -17.90
CA ASN A 125 -6.82 4.62 -18.18
C ASN A 125 -7.65 5.93 -18.25
N ASN A 126 -7.11 7.01 -17.73
CA ASN A 126 -7.69 8.34 -17.83
C ASN A 126 -7.04 9.19 -18.92
N HIS A 127 -6.27 8.61 -19.85
CA HIS A 127 -5.58 9.29 -20.94
C HIS A 127 -4.60 10.39 -20.50
N ARG A 128 -3.95 10.20 -19.35
CA ARG A 128 -2.86 11.04 -18.83
C ARG A 128 -1.53 10.34 -19.06
N ILE A 129 -0.44 11.08 -18.92
CA ILE A 129 0.91 10.59 -19.17
C ILE A 129 1.62 10.38 -17.83
N VAL A 130 2.22 9.20 -17.66
CA VAL A 130 3.07 8.92 -16.48
C VAL A 130 4.45 9.53 -16.71
N LYS A 131 4.87 10.41 -15.80
CA LYS A 131 6.23 10.95 -15.75
C LYS A 131 6.98 10.32 -14.57
N GLU A 132 7.86 9.39 -14.86
CA GLU A 132 8.61 8.66 -13.84
C GLU A 132 9.86 9.43 -13.41
N VAL A 133 10.04 9.55 -12.10
CA VAL A 133 11.27 10.02 -11.46
C VAL A 133 11.81 8.86 -10.60
N PRO A 134 12.85 8.16 -11.05
CA PRO A 134 13.42 7.05 -10.29
C PRO A 134 14.02 7.49 -8.95
N LEU A 135 13.73 6.75 -7.90
CA LEU A 135 14.41 6.88 -6.61
C LEU A 135 15.89 6.47 -6.76
N LEU A 136 16.74 7.13 -6.02
CA LEU A 136 18.16 6.76 -5.92
C LEU A 136 18.31 5.58 -4.95
N LEU A 137 18.98 4.53 -5.40
CA LEU A 137 19.33 3.38 -4.55
C LEU A 137 20.84 3.37 -4.29
N LYS A 138 21.22 3.70 -3.05
CA LYS A 138 22.60 3.69 -2.59
C LYS A 138 22.73 2.84 -1.32
N ASP A 139 23.67 1.90 -1.31
CA ASP A 139 23.95 1.02 -0.16
C ASP A 139 22.72 0.29 0.40
N GLY A 140 21.77 -0.06 -0.50
CA GLY A 140 20.51 -0.72 -0.13
C GLY A 140 19.42 0.22 0.35
N ASN A 141 19.66 1.53 0.44
CA ASN A 141 18.70 2.52 0.89
C ASN A 141 18.19 3.37 -0.28
N TYR A 142 16.88 3.58 -0.32
CA TYR A 142 16.25 4.46 -1.30
C TYR A 142 16.19 5.90 -0.78
N SER A 143 16.41 6.87 -1.67
CA SER A 143 16.23 8.31 -1.40
C SER A 143 15.59 8.99 -2.61
N ILE A 144 15.03 10.17 -2.39
CA ILE A 144 14.43 10.98 -3.44
C ILE A 144 15.55 11.73 -4.20
N ASP A 145 15.49 11.67 -5.53
CA ASP A 145 16.28 12.56 -6.40
C ASP A 145 15.51 13.89 -6.53
N PHE A 146 15.76 14.82 -5.61
CA PHE A 146 15.08 16.11 -5.60
C PHE A 146 15.36 16.97 -6.84
N PRO A 147 16.60 17.02 -7.38
CA PRO A 147 16.86 17.71 -8.65
C PRO A 147 16.03 17.14 -9.80
N ALA A 148 15.97 15.82 -9.95
CA ALA A 148 15.16 15.18 -11.00
C ALA A 148 13.64 15.37 -10.77
N LEU A 149 13.20 15.40 -9.51
CA LEU A 149 11.81 15.71 -9.16
C LEU A 149 11.45 17.14 -9.53
N GLU A 150 12.30 18.11 -9.19
CA GLU A 150 12.09 19.51 -9.51
C GLU A 150 12.01 19.74 -11.02
N ASP A 151 12.92 19.13 -11.79
CA ASP A 151 12.88 19.19 -13.27
C ASP A 151 11.58 18.61 -13.84
N ALA A 152 11.13 17.48 -13.29
CA ALA A 152 9.87 16.87 -13.70
C ALA A 152 8.64 17.73 -13.40
N LEU A 153 8.67 18.52 -12.32
CA LEU A 153 7.58 19.39 -11.90
C LEU A 153 7.53 20.71 -12.68
N LYS A 154 8.66 21.18 -13.22
CA LYS A 154 8.74 22.43 -14.04
C LYS A 154 8.09 22.31 -15.43
N ASP A 155 7.77 21.11 -15.88
CA ASP A 155 7.06 20.91 -17.15
C ASP A 155 5.62 21.44 -17.04
N ASP A 156 5.24 22.37 -17.91
CA ASP A 156 3.92 23.03 -17.90
C ASP A 156 2.73 22.06 -17.99
N LYS A 157 2.95 20.85 -18.50
CA LYS A 157 1.95 19.79 -18.54
C LYS A 157 1.88 18.97 -17.24
N THR A 158 2.82 19.17 -16.32
CA THR A 158 2.81 18.45 -15.05
C THR A 158 1.86 19.15 -14.07
N THR A 159 0.73 18.54 -13.83
CA THR A 159 -0.34 19.14 -13.01
C THR A 159 -0.58 18.37 -11.72
N ARG A 160 -0.14 17.12 -11.63
CA ARG A 160 -0.36 16.25 -10.46
C ARG A 160 0.83 15.35 -10.17
N ARG A 161 0.91 14.96 -8.90
CA ARG A 161 1.84 13.97 -8.40
C ARG A 161 1.10 12.96 -7.53
N ILE A 162 1.33 11.67 -7.75
CA ILE A 162 0.86 10.62 -6.83
C ILE A 162 2.03 10.25 -5.92
N LEU A 163 1.81 10.38 -4.62
CA LEU A 163 2.75 10.02 -3.56
C LEU A 163 2.27 8.76 -2.85
N CYS A 164 3.12 7.73 -2.78
CA CYS A 164 2.90 6.57 -1.92
C CYS A 164 3.57 6.82 -0.55
N ASN A 165 2.78 7.00 0.49
CA ASN A 165 3.25 7.38 1.83
C ASN A 165 2.58 6.55 2.95
N PRO A 166 3.25 5.59 3.56
CA PRO A 166 4.61 5.06 3.29
C PRO A 166 4.77 4.38 1.92
N ALA A 167 6.03 4.26 1.47
CA ALA A 167 6.36 3.82 0.12
C ALA A 167 6.22 2.30 -0.08
N ASN A 168 5.45 1.89 -1.08
CA ASN A 168 5.34 0.51 -1.57
C ASN A 168 5.86 0.49 -3.03
N PRO A 169 6.83 -0.38 -3.39
CA PRO A 169 7.26 -1.60 -2.69
C PRO A 169 8.46 -1.43 -1.73
N VAL A 170 9.13 -0.29 -1.71
CA VAL A 170 10.43 -0.13 -1.04
C VAL A 170 10.36 -0.13 0.49
N GLY A 171 9.17 0.02 1.08
CA GLY A 171 8.94 -0.09 2.52
C GLY A 171 9.49 1.09 3.35
N ARG A 172 9.66 2.27 2.73
CA ARG A 172 10.24 3.43 3.38
C ARG A 172 9.17 4.36 3.97
N ILE A 173 9.47 4.90 5.16
CA ILE A 173 8.75 6.05 5.76
C ILE A 173 9.46 7.31 5.31
N TRP A 174 8.75 8.24 4.68
CA TRP A 174 9.28 9.55 4.31
C TRP A 174 9.40 10.44 5.55
N THR A 175 10.49 11.18 5.68
CA THR A 175 10.68 12.13 6.80
C THR A 175 9.83 13.38 6.59
N LYS A 176 9.62 14.15 7.67
CA LYS A 176 8.90 15.44 7.57
C LYS A 176 9.61 16.42 6.64
N GLU A 177 10.94 16.41 6.66
CA GLU A 177 11.78 17.25 5.81
C GLU A 177 11.62 16.89 4.34
N GLU A 178 11.65 15.60 4.00
CA GLU A 178 11.41 15.12 2.64
C GLU A 178 10.00 15.46 2.15
N LEU A 179 8.99 15.25 2.99
CA LEU A 179 7.60 15.59 2.65
C LEU A 179 7.39 17.10 2.54
N SER A 180 8.06 17.90 3.36
CA SER A 180 8.04 19.36 3.28
C SER A 180 8.66 19.86 1.98
N GLU A 181 9.80 19.29 1.58
CA GLU A 181 10.47 19.67 0.32
C GLU A 181 9.64 19.24 -0.91
N ILE A 182 9.02 18.05 -0.88
CA ILE A 182 8.04 17.67 -1.89
C ILE A 182 6.92 18.68 -1.99
N GLY A 183 6.37 19.10 -0.84
CA GLY A 183 5.29 20.09 -0.77
C GLY A 183 5.70 21.43 -1.34
N ARG A 184 6.88 21.92 -0.98
CA ARG A 184 7.42 23.18 -1.50
C ARG A 184 7.55 23.15 -3.02
N LEU A 185 8.22 22.11 -3.58
CA LEU A 185 8.42 21.97 -5.01
C LEU A 185 7.07 21.86 -5.76
N CYS A 186 6.11 21.10 -5.23
CA CYS A 186 4.79 20.98 -5.82
C CYS A 186 4.02 22.31 -5.79
N TYR A 187 4.09 23.03 -4.67
CA TYR A 187 3.41 24.32 -4.52
C TYR A 187 3.95 25.39 -5.49
N GLU A 188 5.27 25.50 -5.60
CA GLU A 188 5.95 26.44 -6.50
C GLU A 188 5.62 26.19 -7.99
N ASN A 189 5.33 24.92 -8.34
CA ASN A 189 4.96 24.53 -9.71
C ASN A 189 3.44 24.28 -9.88
N HIS A 190 2.61 24.72 -8.95
CA HIS A 190 1.13 24.59 -9.00
C HIS A 190 0.63 23.14 -9.13
N VAL A 191 1.38 22.17 -8.62
CA VAL A 191 1.08 20.74 -8.67
C VAL A 191 0.36 20.31 -7.40
N VAL A 192 -0.81 19.67 -7.54
CA VAL A 192 -1.52 19.06 -6.40
C VAL A 192 -0.98 17.66 -6.14
N VAL A 193 -0.82 17.29 -4.87
CA VAL A 193 -0.35 15.99 -4.42
C VAL A 193 -1.52 15.08 -4.07
N LEU A 194 -1.60 13.93 -4.74
CA LEU A 194 -2.51 12.82 -4.38
C LEU A 194 -1.72 11.83 -3.52
N SER A 195 -1.89 11.90 -2.20
CA SER A 195 -1.15 11.08 -1.26
C SER A 195 -1.93 9.79 -0.97
N ASP A 196 -1.38 8.65 -1.40
CA ASP A 196 -1.85 7.32 -1.00
C ASP A 196 -1.22 6.94 0.34
N GLU A 197 -2.01 6.99 1.40
CA GLU A 197 -1.59 6.70 2.77
C GLU A 197 -2.22 5.41 3.32
N ILE A 198 -2.62 4.50 2.42
CA ILE A 198 -3.27 3.22 2.80
C ILE A 198 -2.39 2.35 3.71
N HIS A 199 -1.08 2.54 3.67
CA HIS A 199 -0.11 1.83 4.51
C HIS A 199 0.30 2.59 5.78
N GLY A 200 -0.28 3.75 6.07
CA GLY A 200 0.11 4.63 7.18
C GLY A 200 0.19 3.94 8.54
N GLU A 201 -0.77 3.07 8.84
CA GLU A 201 -0.80 2.32 10.11
C GLU A 201 0.09 1.07 10.11
N ILE A 202 0.79 0.78 9.01
CA ILE A 202 1.61 -0.43 8.88
C ILE A 202 3.08 -0.03 8.91
N VAL A 203 3.50 0.51 10.04
CA VAL A 203 4.89 0.90 10.29
C VAL A 203 5.46 0.09 11.46
N ARG A 204 6.79 -0.03 11.50
CA ARG A 204 7.51 -0.77 12.54
C ARG A 204 7.11 -0.26 13.94
N PRO A 205 6.90 -1.12 14.94
CA PRO A 205 6.71 -0.71 16.32
C PRO A 205 7.78 0.30 16.76
N GLY A 206 7.35 1.36 17.43
CA GLY A 206 8.21 2.49 17.79
C GLY A 206 8.50 3.50 16.68
N ARG A 207 8.00 3.25 15.45
CA ARG A 207 8.01 4.24 14.35
C ARG A 207 6.61 4.78 14.11
N THR A 208 6.54 6.00 13.57
CA THR A 208 5.32 6.64 13.09
C THR A 208 5.51 7.10 11.64
N TYR A 209 4.45 7.04 10.84
CA TYR A 209 4.48 7.71 9.55
C TYR A 209 4.07 9.18 9.71
N ASN A 210 4.35 9.99 8.71
CA ASN A 210 4.00 11.40 8.69
C ASN A 210 2.88 11.61 7.65
N PRO A 211 1.62 11.86 8.04
CA PRO A 211 0.56 12.20 7.09
C PRO A 211 0.95 13.45 6.30
N PHE A 212 0.86 13.40 4.97
CA PHE A 212 1.39 14.47 4.12
C PHE A 212 0.75 15.83 4.42
N PHE A 213 -0.57 15.88 4.58
CA PHE A 213 -1.31 17.11 4.88
C PHE A 213 -0.95 17.74 6.23
N ALA A 214 -0.42 16.94 7.16
CA ALA A 214 -0.14 17.38 8.53
C ALA A 214 1.29 17.86 8.74
N VAL A 215 2.13 17.84 7.71
CA VAL A 215 3.54 18.26 7.81
C VAL A 215 3.66 19.78 7.99
N ASN A 216 2.95 20.56 7.18
CA ASN A 216 2.91 22.02 7.23
C ASN A 216 1.70 22.59 6.46
N GLU A 217 1.49 23.89 6.50
CA GLU A 217 0.34 24.55 5.85
C GLU A 217 0.39 24.48 4.32
N ILE A 218 1.56 24.43 3.69
CA ILE A 218 1.69 24.23 2.23
C ILE A 218 1.12 22.87 1.85
N ASN A 219 1.62 21.79 2.48
CA ASN A 219 1.18 20.44 2.22
C ASN A 219 -0.32 20.26 2.45
N LYS A 220 -0.84 20.87 3.52
CA LYS A 220 -2.26 20.88 3.86
C LYS A 220 -3.12 21.46 2.74
N ASN A 221 -2.68 22.53 2.10
CA ASN A 221 -3.46 23.25 1.10
C ASN A 221 -3.40 22.65 -0.31
N ILE A 222 -2.38 21.83 -0.62
CA ILE A 222 -2.18 21.28 -1.97
C ILE A 222 -2.45 19.79 -2.08
N SER A 223 -3.04 19.14 -1.06
CA SER A 223 -3.12 17.68 -1.03
C SER A 223 -4.53 17.11 -0.95
N VAL A 224 -4.68 15.95 -1.56
CA VAL A 224 -5.77 14.99 -1.41
C VAL A 224 -5.17 13.73 -0.82
N ASN A 225 -5.55 13.36 0.39
CA ASN A 225 -4.91 12.26 1.13
C ASN A 225 -5.90 11.11 1.28
N ALA A 226 -5.58 9.97 0.68
CA ALA A 226 -6.43 8.78 0.69
C ALA A 226 -5.94 7.80 1.75
N ILE A 227 -6.77 7.53 2.74
CA ILE A 227 -6.52 6.59 3.84
C ILE A 227 -7.54 5.46 3.84
N SER A 228 -7.21 4.33 4.43
CA SER A 228 -8.18 3.24 4.53
C SER A 228 -7.84 2.27 5.66
N VAL A 229 -8.88 1.75 6.31
CA VAL A 229 -8.79 0.63 7.25
C VAL A 229 -8.52 -0.72 6.57
N THR A 230 -8.65 -0.81 5.25
CA THR A 230 -8.61 -2.08 4.51
C THR A 230 -7.25 -2.77 4.59
N LYS A 231 -6.15 -2.02 4.51
CA LYS A 231 -4.82 -2.60 4.68
C LYS A 231 -4.42 -2.77 6.16
N PRO A 232 -4.62 -1.79 7.05
CA PRO A 232 -4.35 -2.02 8.48
C PRO A 232 -5.12 -3.19 9.09
N PHE A 233 -6.40 -3.37 8.78
CA PHE A 233 -7.27 -4.32 9.46
C PHE A 233 -7.70 -5.54 8.62
N ASN A 234 -7.05 -5.77 7.47
CA ASN A 234 -7.32 -6.92 6.59
C ASN A 234 -8.75 -6.95 6.01
N LEU A 235 -9.24 -5.82 5.53
CA LEU A 235 -10.61 -5.62 5.07
C LEU A 235 -10.70 -5.29 3.57
N ALA A 236 -9.76 -5.79 2.74
CA ALA A 236 -9.67 -5.41 1.33
C ALA A 236 -10.98 -5.62 0.55
N GLY A 237 -11.70 -6.71 0.83
CA GLY A 237 -12.97 -7.04 0.19
C GLY A 237 -14.18 -6.21 0.68
N ILE A 238 -14.04 -5.40 1.74
CA ILE A 238 -15.14 -4.56 2.26
C ILE A 238 -15.32 -3.27 1.48
N HIS A 239 -14.31 -2.82 0.73
CA HIS A 239 -14.38 -1.61 -0.08
C HIS A 239 -14.78 -0.36 0.72
N THR A 240 -13.85 0.17 1.51
CA THR A 240 -14.03 1.37 2.33
C THR A 240 -12.76 2.18 2.44
N SER A 241 -12.85 3.49 2.28
CA SER A 241 -11.75 4.43 2.49
C SER A 241 -12.28 5.79 2.91
N ALA A 242 -11.41 6.61 3.47
CA ALA A 242 -11.68 8.02 3.72
C ALA A 242 -10.68 8.88 2.93
N ILE A 243 -11.13 10.05 2.51
CA ILE A 243 -10.32 11.05 1.84
C ILE A 243 -10.22 12.26 2.76
N ILE A 244 -9.01 12.71 3.07
CA ILE A 244 -8.78 13.91 3.86
C ILE A 244 -8.36 15.04 2.90
N VAL A 245 -9.18 16.07 2.78
CA VAL A 245 -8.93 17.23 1.92
C VAL A 245 -9.22 18.52 2.70
N PRO A 246 -8.23 19.10 3.37
CA PRO A 246 -8.42 20.32 4.15
C PRO A 246 -8.83 21.53 3.31
N ASN A 247 -8.24 21.71 2.12
CA ASN A 247 -8.56 22.79 1.19
C ASN A 247 -9.99 22.64 0.64
N GLU A 248 -10.84 23.63 0.90
CA GLU A 248 -12.27 23.59 0.57
C GLU A 248 -12.53 23.51 -0.94
N ASP A 249 -11.83 24.28 -1.75
CA ASP A 249 -12.04 24.30 -3.21
C ASP A 249 -11.60 22.98 -3.85
N LEU A 250 -10.49 22.43 -3.37
CA LEU A 250 -10.01 21.12 -3.80
C LEU A 250 -11.00 20.01 -3.35
N ARG A 251 -11.51 20.10 -2.13
CA ARG A 251 -12.50 19.16 -1.57
C ARG A 251 -13.80 19.17 -2.38
N LYS A 252 -14.32 20.35 -2.72
CA LYS A 252 -15.52 20.46 -3.59
C LYS A 252 -15.33 19.78 -4.94
N LYS A 253 -14.15 19.95 -5.56
CA LYS A 253 -13.82 19.29 -6.84
C LYS A 253 -13.75 17.78 -6.70
N VAL A 254 -13.05 17.28 -5.69
CA VAL A 254 -12.92 15.84 -5.41
C VAL A 254 -14.27 15.22 -5.10
N ASN A 255 -15.04 15.84 -4.18
CA ASN A 255 -16.38 15.37 -3.80
C ASN A 255 -17.30 15.27 -5.03
N ARG A 256 -17.32 16.30 -5.89
CA ARG A 256 -18.12 16.26 -7.11
C ARG A 256 -17.72 15.08 -8.02
N GLN A 257 -16.42 14.79 -8.13
CA GLN A 257 -15.97 13.75 -9.03
C GLN A 257 -16.26 12.34 -8.51
N ILE A 258 -16.02 12.06 -7.23
CA ILE A 258 -16.32 10.73 -6.66
C ILE A 258 -17.82 10.40 -6.72
N ASN A 259 -18.68 11.44 -6.63
CA ASN A 259 -20.12 11.28 -6.86
C ASN A 259 -20.44 11.05 -8.34
N THR A 260 -19.74 11.73 -9.26
CA THR A 260 -19.91 11.50 -10.71
C THR A 260 -19.48 10.10 -11.12
N ASP A 261 -18.47 9.56 -10.48
CA ASP A 261 -17.93 8.22 -10.73
C ASP A 261 -18.66 7.12 -9.93
N GLU A 262 -19.68 7.47 -9.14
CA GLU A 262 -20.50 6.56 -8.31
C GLU A 262 -19.65 5.73 -7.32
N VAL A 263 -18.61 6.35 -6.75
CA VAL A 263 -17.70 5.70 -5.77
C VAL A 263 -17.77 6.31 -4.37
N ALA A 264 -18.75 7.19 -4.14
CA ALA A 264 -18.95 7.89 -2.87
C ALA A 264 -19.95 7.20 -1.93
N GLU A 265 -20.66 6.18 -2.40
CA GLU A 265 -21.69 5.48 -1.61
C GLU A 265 -21.14 4.21 -0.97
N PRO A 266 -21.23 4.07 0.38
CA PRO A 266 -20.79 2.87 1.07
C PRO A 266 -21.75 1.69 0.83
N ASN A 267 -21.21 0.47 0.76
CA ASN A 267 -22.03 -0.71 0.98
C ASN A 267 -22.36 -0.84 2.50
N ILE A 268 -23.32 -1.69 2.82
CA ILE A 268 -23.83 -1.86 4.18
C ILE A 268 -22.80 -2.29 5.23
N PHE A 269 -21.67 -2.85 4.82
CA PHE A 269 -20.59 -3.33 5.69
C PHE A 269 -19.45 -2.32 5.86
N SER A 270 -19.33 -1.35 4.94
CA SER A 270 -18.23 -0.39 4.90
C SER A 270 -18.11 0.43 6.19
N CYS A 271 -19.20 1.09 6.60
CA CYS A 271 -19.19 1.94 7.80
C CYS A 271 -19.07 1.13 9.10
N PRO A 272 -19.85 0.06 9.34
CA PRO A 272 -19.72 -0.76 10.55
C PRO A 272 -18.30 -1.33 10.72
N ALA A 273 -17.68 -1.84 9.64
CA ALA A 273 -16.33 -2.37 9.69
C ALA A 273 -15.28 -1.29 10.01
N ALA A 274 -15.39 -0.11 9.39
CA ALA A 274 -14.46 0.98 9.62
C ALA A 274 -14.57 1.53 11.05
N ILE A 275 -15.79 1.71 11.57
CA ILE A 275 -16.04 2.20 12.93
C ILE A 275 -15.48 1.23 13.96
N ALA A 276 -15.77 -0.07 13.85
CA ALA A 276 -15.25 -1.08 14.76
C ALA A 276 -13.71 -1.17 14.71
N ALA A 277 -13.14 -1.13 13.51
CA ALA A 277 -11.68 -1.14 13.32
C ALA A 277 -11.00 0.03 14.04
N LEU A 278 -11.53 1.25 13.87
CA LEU A 278 -10.90 2.47 14.40
C LEU A 278 -11.14 2.67 15.90
N ASN A 279 -12.30 2.24 16.43
CA ASN A 279 -12.64 2.44 17.83
C ASN A 279 -12.16 1.30 18.74
N GLU A 280 -12.10 0.06 18.23
CA GLU A 280 -11.91 -1.12 19.07
C GLU A 280 -10.75 -2.01 18.58
N GLY A 281 -10.27 -1.82 17.35
CA GLY A 281 -9.27 -2.70 16.73
C GLY A 281 -7.80 -2.33 17.00
N GLU A 282 -7.50 -1.30 17.78
CA GLU A 282 -6.12 -0.77 17.93
C GLU A 282 -5.16 -1.80 18.56
N GLU A 283 -5.59 -2.55 19.57
CA GLU A 283 -4.77 -3.58 20.19
C GLU A 283 -4.42 -4.70 19.19
N TRP A 284 -5.40 -5.16 18.42
CA TRP A 284 -5.18 -6.13 17.34
C TRP A 284 -4.20 -5.60 16.29
N LEU A 285 -4.33 -4.33 15.92
CA LEU A 285 -3.44 -3.67 14.96
C LEU A 285 -1.99 -3.65 15.47
N ASP A 286 -1.78 -3.34 16.74
CA ASP A 286 -0.44 -3.23 17.32
C ASP A 286 0.22 -4.61 17.47
N GLU A 287 -0.47 -5.63 18.00
CA GLU A 287 0.04 -7.00 18.03
C GLU A 287 0.36 -7.53 16.61
N ARG A 288 -0.50 -7.21 15.64
CA ARG A 288 -0.25 -7.59 14.25
C ARG A 288 0.98 -6.88 13.67
N ARG A 289 1.24 -5.62 14.03
CA ARG A 289 2.47 -4.91 13.62
C ARG A 289 3.70 -5.63 14.16
N GLU A 290 3.70 -6.02 15.43
CA GLU A 290 4.77 -6.84 16.04
C GLU A 290 5.03 -8.11 15.23
N HIS A 291 3.98 -8.89 14.96
CA HIS A 291 4.08 -10.13 14.18
C HIS A 291 4.63 -9.91 12.76
N VAL A 292 4.13 -8.90 12.04
CA VAL A 292 4.57 -8.59 10.67
C VAL A 292 6.04 -8.17 10.64
N PHE A 293 6.49 -7.34 11.57
CA PHE A 293 7.88 -6.89 11.59
C PHE A 293 8.83 -7.96 12.10
N TYR A 294 8.40 -8.84 12.99
CA TYR A 294 9.11 -10.08 13.29
C TYR A 294 9.33 -10.93 12.04
N ASN A 295 8.28 -11.12 11.23
CA ASN A 295 8.37 -11.85 9.96
C ASN A 295 9.32 -11.18 8.96
N ARG A 296 9.32 -9.84 8.87
CA ARG A 296 10.26 -9.10 8.01
C ARG A 296 11.70 -9.35 8.42
N ASP A 297 11.99 -9.26 9.72
CA ASP A 297 13.33 -9.45 10.26
C ASP A 297 13.78 -10.90 10.08
N TYR A 298 12.87 -11.86 10.25
CA TYR A 298 13.13 -13.27 9.95
C TYR A 298 13.50 -13.51 8.48
N VAL A 299 12.77 -12.88 7.54
CA VAL A 299 13.10 -12.95 6.10
C VAL A 299 14.48 -12.36 5.84
N SER A 300 14.80 -11.20 6.40
CA SER A 300 16.10 -10.55 6.21
C SER A 300 17.24 -11.43 6.69
N SER A 301 17.14 -11.95 7.91
CA SER A 301 18.15 -12.85 8.52
C SER A 301 18.29 -14.16 7.74
N PHE A 302 17.18 -14.75 7.29
CA PHE A 302 17.22 -15.98 6.49
C PHE A 302 17.93 -15.77 5.15
N VAL A 303 17.57 -14.70 4.43
CA VAL A 303 18.14 -14.39 3.12
C VAL A 303 19.62 -14.10 3.24
N GLU A 304 20.04 -13.31 4.22
CA GLU A 304 21.44 -13.00 4.48
C GLU A 304 22.27 -14.26 4.76
N LYS A 305 21.74 -15.19 5.55
CA LYS A 305 22.43 -16.41 5.96
C LYS A 305 22.49 -17.48 4.88
N ASN A 306 21.42 -17.65 4.09
CA ASN A 306 21.23 -18.81 3.22
C ASN A 306 21.31 -18.49 1.73
N ILE A 307 21.22 -17.22 1.32
CA ILE A 307 21.19 -16.82 -0.09
C ILE A 307 22.10 -15.61 -0.29
N ALA A 308 23.41 -15.84 -0.39
CA ALA A 308 24.45 -14.80 -0.38
C ALA A 308 24.33 -13.76 -1.50
N GLU A 309 23.70 -14.10 -2.63
CA GLU A 309 23.55 -13.21 -3.79
C GLU A 309 22.31 -12.31 -3.70
N ARG A 310 21.55 -12.39 -2.60
CA ARG A 310 20.34 -11.57 -2.39
C ARG A 310 20.51 -10.64 -1.23
N LYS A 311 19.80 -9.52 -1.32
CA LYS A 311 19.66 -8.60 -0.20
C LYS A 311 18.18 -8.21 -0.03
N VAL A 312 17.72 -8.19 1.20
CA VAL A 312 16.44 -7.57 1.53
C VAL A 312 16.68 -6.08 1.71
N VAL A 313 15.92 -5.28 0.98
CA VAL A 313 15.96 -3.82 1.15
C VAL A 313 15.41 -3.47 2.54
N PRO A 314 16.15 -2.71 3.35
CA PRO A 314 15.69 -2.24 4.64
C PRO A 314 14.39 -1.44 4.50
N GLY A 315 13.46 -1.61 5.45
CA GLY A 315 12.21 -0.86 5.43
C GLY A 315 11.47 -0.97 6.75
N ASP A 316 10.94 0.18 7.18
CA ASP A 316 10.19 0.33 8.42
C ASP A 316 8.67 0.45 8.18
N ALA A 317 8.22 0.21 6.96
CA ALA A 317 6.80 0.27 6.60
C ALA A 317 6.37 -0.91 5.74
N THR A 318 5.09 -1.17 5.72
CA THR A 318 4.37 -2.20 4.98
C THR A 318 4.69 -3.64 5.43
N TYR A 319 3.86 -4.57 5.03
CA TYR A 319 4.11 -6.02 5.16
C TYR A 319 4.65 -6.63 3.85
N LEU A 320 5.21 -5.77 3.00
CA LEU A 320 5.75 -6.14 1.69
C LEU A 320 7.26 -5.97 1.74
N VAL A 321 7.98 -7.04 1.50
CA VAL A 321 9.44 -7.06 1.50
C VAL A 321 9.94 -6.97 0.07
N TRP A 322 10.92 -6.09 -0.15
CA TRP A 322 11.56 -5.86 -1.43
C TRP A 322 12.92 -6.55 -1.47
N ILE A 323 13.10 -7.49 -2.39
CA ILE A 323 14.26 -8.38 -2.43
C ILE A 323 15.07 -8.08 -3.69
N ASP A 324 16.31 -7.64 -3.51
CA ASP A 324 17.27 -7.42 -4.58
C ASP A 324 17.83 -8.77 -5.07
N ILE A 325 17.64 -9.07 -6.35
CA ILE A 325 18.13 -10.29 -7.00
C ILE A 325 19.11 -10.00 -8.16
N ARG A 326 19.58 -8.75 -8.30
CA ARG A 326 20.41 -8.30 -9.41
C ARG A 326 21.74 -9.04 -9.55
N LYS A 327 22.22 -9.67 -8.47
CA LYS A 327 23.39 -10.58 -8.52
C LYS A 327 23.07 -11.96 -9.10
N ILE A 328 21.78 -12.32 -9.21
CA ILE A 328 21.33 -13.58 -9.81
C ILE A 328 20.94 -13.32 -11.26
N THR A 329 20.03 -12.38 -11.46
CA THR A 329 19.59 -11.92 -12.78
C THR A 329 19.00 -10.52 -12.71
N LYS A 330 19.11 -9.78 -13.81
CA LYS A 330 18.40 -8.50 -13.98
C LYS A 330 16.94 -8.70 -14.43
N ASP A 331 16.64 -9.85 -15.03
CA ASP A 331 15.28 -10.19 -15.46
C ASP A 331 14.50 -10.83 -14.29
N SER A 332 13.83 -9.99 -13.51
CA SER A 332 13.00 -10.44 -12.38
C SER A 332 11.76 -11.18 -12.83
N GLY A 333 11.25 -10.92 -14.04
CA GLY A 333 10.09 -11.60 -14.61
C GLY A 333 10.37 -13.06 -14.92
N ILE A 334 11.47 -13.35 -15.61
CA ILE A 334 11.93 -14.72 -15.87
C ILE A 334 12.12 -15.47 -14.55
N PHE A 335 12.78 -14.84 -13.59
CA PHE A 335 13.07 -15.50 -12.32
C PHE A 335 11.80 -15.75 -11.49
N ALA A 336 10.87 -14.81 -11.42
CA ALA A 336 9.58 -14.99 -10.71
C ALA A 336 8.75 -16.13 -11.34
N LYS A 337 8.71 -16.19 -12.68
CA LYS A 337 8.05 -17.28 -13.40
C LYS A 337 8.71 -18.63 -13.12
N PHE A 338 10.03 -18.68 -13.15
CA PHE A 338 10.81 -19.89 -12.85
C PHE A 338 10.54 -20.38 -11.42
N LEU A 339 10.58 -19.50 -10.42
CA LEU A 339 10.29 -19.85 -9.03
C LEU A 339 8.89 -20.48 -8.89
N LYS A 340 7.90 -19.90 -9.54
CA LYS A 340 6.52 -20.44 -9.51
C LYS A 340 6.45 -21.82 -10.13
N GLN A 341 7.12 -22.05 -11.26
CA GLN A 341 7.11 -23.33 -11.96
C GLN A 341 7.91 -24.42 -11.24
N GLU A 342 9.09 -24.07 -10.71
CA GLU A 342 10.03 -25.04 -10.13
C GLU A 342 9.68 -25.40 -8.67
N THR A 343 9.15 -24.45 -7.91
CA THR A 343 8.93 -24.63 -6.47
C THR A 343 7.51 -24.31 -5.99
N GLY A 344 6.64 -23.86 -6.87
CA GLY A 344 5.30 -23.38 -6.52
C GLY A 344 5.31 -22.02 -5.79
N LEU A 345 6.45 -21.38 -5.58
CA LEU A 345 6.50 -20.08 -4.90
C LEU A 345 6.14 -18.94 -5.86
N TRP A 346 5.00 -18.29 -5.61
CA TRP A 346 4.55 -17.18 -6.43
C TRP A 346 4.85 -15.84 -5.75
N LEU A 347 5.89 -15.14 -6.24
CA LEU A 347 6.26 -13.78 -5.85
C LEU A 347 5.88 -12.79 -6.95
N GLN A 348 5.79 -11.50 -6.59
CA GLN A 348 5.56 -10.46 -7.57
C GLN A 348 6.88 -10.05 -8.23
N ASP A 349 6.88 -10.04 -9.54
CA ASP A 349 7.95 -9.44 -10.36
C ASP A 349 8.08 -7.94 -10.07
N GLY A 350 9.31 -7.49 -9.92
CA GLY A 350 9.62 -6.08 -9.61
C GLY A 350 9.49 -5.15 -10.80
N SER A 351 9.63 -5.64 -12.03
CA SER A 351 9.55 -4.80 -13.23
C SER A 351 8.21 -4.09 -13.39
N VAL A 352 7.12 -4.65 -12.84
CA VAL A 352 5.78 -4.05 -12.88
C VAL A 352 5.66 -2.75 -12.07
N TYR A 353 6.64 -2.42 -11.23
CA TYR A 353 6.64 -1.21 -10.38
C TYR A 353 7.30 0.00 -11.05
N GLY A 354 7.65 -0.11 -12.35
CA GLY A 354 8.29 0.95 -13.13
C GLY A 354 9.81 0.99 -12.99
N LYS A 355 10.41 2.07 -13.46
CA LYS A 355 11.87 2.21 -13.50
C LYS A 355 12.51 1.95 -12.14
N GLY A 356 13.58 1.15 -12.12
CA GLY A 356 14.27 0.73 -10.91
C GLY A 356 13.61 -0.46 -10.19
N GLY A 357 12.59 -1.08 -10.79
CA GLY A 357 11.96 -2.30 -10.30
C GLY A 357 12.56 -3.58 -10.86
N GLU A 358 13.28 -3.50 -11.99
CA GLU A 358 13.96 -4.65 -12.61
C GLU A 358 15.04 -5.21 -11.69
N GLY A 359 15.13 -6.54 -11.63
CA GLY A 359 16.07 -7.22 -10.76
C GLY A 359 15.66 -7.24 -9.30
N PHE A 360 14.37 -6.99 -9.02
CA PHE A 360 13.78 -7.11 -7.69
C PHE A 360 12.56 -8.02 -7.69
N LEU A 361 12.23 -8.55 -6.50
CA LEU A 361 11.00 -9.28 -6.22
C LEU A 361 10.29 -8.65 -5.02
N ARG A 362 8.96 -8.56 -5.08
CA ARG A 362 8.16 -8.19 -3.91
C ARG A 362 7.52 -9.42 -3.28
N ARG A 363 7.67 -9.56 -1.96
CA ARG A 363 7.11 -10.63 -1.15
C ARG A 363 6.21 -10.11 -0.05
N ASN A 364 5.01 -10.68 0.07
CA ASN A 364 4.13 -10.47 1.20
C ASN A 364 4.57 -11.38 2.38
N VAL A 365 4.76 -10.78 3.55
CA VAL A 365 5.17 -11.48 4.80
C VAL A 365 4.07 -11.50 5.87
N ALA A 366 2.88 -10.97 5.56
CA ALA A 366 1.74 -11.00 6.47
C ALA A 366 1.03 -12.36 6.41
N THR A 367 1.62 -13.35 7.03
CA THR A 367 1.23 -14.75 7.00
C THR A 367 1.74 -15.47 8.28
N PRO A 368 1.15 -16.61 8.68
CA PRO A 368 1.70 -17.46 9.72
C PRO A 368 3.17 -17.81 9.46
N LEU A 369 3.97 -17.89 10.53
CA LEU A 369 5.41 -18.14 10.44
C LEU A 369 5.74 -19.48 9.75
N SER A 370 4.88 -20.49 9.90
CA SER A 370 5.03 -21.79 9.21
C SER A 370 5.03 -21.63 7.69
N LEU A 371 4.07 -20.88 7.12
CA LEU A 371 3.99 -20.58 5.69
C LEU A 371 5.10 -19.65 5.23
N LEU A 372 5.56 -18.75 6.10
CA LEU A 372 6.71 -17.89 5.80
C LEU A 372 7.98 -18.73 5.61
N LYS A 373 8.23 -19.68 6.53
CA LYS A 373 9.38 -20.61 6.51
C LYS A 373 9.34 -21.52 5.27
N ASP A 374 8.18 -22.09 4.94
CA ASP A 374 8.01 -22.89 3.72
C ASP A 374 8.37 -22.07 2.48
N GLY A 375 7.82 -20.87 2.35
CA GLY A 375 8.14 -20.01 1.21
C GLY A 375 9.62 -19.58 1.15
N LEU A 376 10.35 -19.51 2.26
CA LEU A 376 11.79 -19.22 2.27
C LEU A 376 12.61 -20.44 1.79
N LYS A 377 12.25 -21.63 2.20
CA LYS A 377 12.87 -22.87 1.69
C LYS A 377 12.66 -23.04 0.18
N ARG A 378 11.44 -22.75 -0.30
CA ARG A 378 11.13 -22.77 -1.75
C ARG A 378 11.95 -21.71 -2.50
N LEU A 379 12.16 -20.53 -1.91
CA LEU A 379 12.99 -19.46 -2.47
C LEU A 379 14.46 -19.88 -2.61
N GLU A 380 15.03 -20.50 -1.56
CA GLU A 380 16.39 -21.03 -1.55
C GLU A 380 16.54 -22.14 -2.59
N LYS A 381 15.68 -23.16 -2.59
CA LYS A 381 15.67 -24.26 -3.56
C LYS A 381 15.62 -23.74 -5.00
N GLY A 382 14.67 -22.84 -5.30
CA GLY A 382 14.51 -22.30 -6.63
C GLY A 382 15.69 -21.42 -7.07
N THR A 383 16.35 -20.74 -6.13
CA THR A 383 17.56 -19.97 -6.43
C THR A 383 18.71 -20.89 -6.86
N ASN A 384 18.92 -21.98 -6.15
CA ASN A 384 19.98 -22.93 -6.47
C ASN A 384 19.72 -23.59 -7.82
N ALA A 385 18.48 -24.06 -8.06
CA ALA A 385 18.09 -24.66 -9.34
C ALA A 385 18.24 -23.68 -10.52
N PHE A 386 17.93 -22.39 -10.34
CA PHE A 386 18.10 -21.39 -11.39
C PHE A 386 19.57 -21.20 -11.77
N LYS A 387 20.47 -21.15 -10.78
CA LYS A 387 21.93 -21.04 -11.02
C LYS A 387 22.49 -22.25 -11.74
N GLU A 388 22.09 -23.46 -11.30
CA GLU A 388 22.52 -24.71 -11.94
C GLU A 388 22.13 -24.76 -13.42
N ARG A 389 20.90 -24.33 -13.75
CA ARG A 389 20.47 -24.25 -15.16
C ARG A 389 21.27 -23.21 -15.94
N ALA A 390 21.54 -22.05 -15.37
CA ALA A 390 22.34 -21.02 -16.03
C ALA A 390 23.78 -21.49 -16.32
N LEU A 391 24.38 -22.27 -15.42
CA LEU A 391 25.70 -22.86 -15.61
C LEU A 391 25.73 -23.93 -16.69
N ASN A 392 24.64 -24.70 -16.84
CA ASN A 392 24.52 -25.79 -17.83
C ASN A 392 24.17 -25.28 -19.25
N THR A 393 23.86 -23.99 -19.40
CA THR A 393 23.48 -23.37 -20.68
C THR A 393 24.64 -22.53 -21.28
N LEU A 394 25.76 -22.39 -20.55
CA LEU A 394 27.04 -21.81 -20.98
C LEU A 394 27.99 -22.89 -21.43
#